data_89c041192639efbf6840a24188f0a4c1
#
_entry.id   89c041192639efbf6840a24188f0a4c1
#
_cell.length_a   1.000
_cell.length_b   1.000
_cell.length_c   1.000
_cell.angle_alpha   90.00
_cell.angle_beta   90.00
_cell.angle_gamma   90.00
#
_symmetry.space_group_name_H-M   'P 1'
#
loop_
_entity.id
_entity.type
_entity.pdbx_description
1 polymer ?
#
loop_
_entity_poly.entity_id
_entity_poly.type
_entity_poly.pdbx_seq_one_letter_code
_entity_poly.pdbx_strand_id
1 'polypeptide(L)'
;MKKILTILVLTMIIFVSCSTKVDLYTYDGDTTIIHSVLEVNADTNYISVTKSSLEHEYYYNPDDIEVRFAGSFDGEDDIDTISLPTIEKIIDGQPKNYYYTTRKLKKNQEYEILVLRKADSLLVTSKTKTMCNILVTRPMGKYINLRYINVAGIEWIGTGCEEAPKINAGYYDVYAYFHYKELMPGATDTVDRCMEWKIISEDSKSLYNTTKNVYNAFYTPVLFFSMLEKNDYLVNNSPYGVQRWLEPFEIKLYVYGDELYKYYIINNATSAIQEVPNYSNVENGIGLMSSRTTVSAYYVIEQICRKRITENYPFGFVYDPNL
;
A
#
# COMPACT_ATOMS: atom_id res chain seq x y z
N MET A 1 -1.75 -30.70 67.13
CA MET A 1 -1.99 -31.55 65.93
C MET A 1 -3.03 -30.93 64.95
N LYS A 2 -4.24 -30.48 65.41
CA LYS A 2 -5.25 -29.94 64.51
C LYS A 2 -4.79 -28.68 63.69
N LYS A 3 -4.04 -27.73 64.29
CA LYS A 3 -3.53 -26.54 63.59
C LYS A 3 -2.48 -26.84 62.53
N ILE A 4 -1.66 -27.88 62.73
CA ILE A 4 -0.64 -28.29 61.74
C ILE A 4 -1.32 -28.94 60.55
N LEU A 5 -2.34 -29.75 60.75
CA LEU A 5 -3.11 -30.41 59.71
C LEU A 5 -3.87 -29.37 58.83
N THR A 6 -4.39 -28.31 59.45
CA THR A 6 -5.08 -27.22 58.71
C THR A 6 -4.14 -26.41 57.83
N ILE A 7 -2.88 -26.16 58.29
CA ILE A 7 -1.86 -25.47 57.48
C ILE A 7 -1.39 -26.37 56.35
N LEU A 8 -1.26 -27.69 56.55
CA LEU A 8 -0.85 -28.65 55.53
C LEU A 8 -1.92 -28.78 54.42
N VAL A 9 -3.19 -28.75 54.77
CA VAL A 9 -4.32 -28.75 53.80
C VAL A 9 -4.40 -27.44 53.05
N LEU A 10 -4.14 -26.29 53.71
CA LEU A 10 -4.16 -24.97 53.06
C LEU A 10 -2.97 -24.79 52.07
N THR A 11 -1.79 -25.37 52.39
CA THR A 11 -0.63 -25.38 51.46
C THR A 11 -0.83 -26.33 50.29
N MET A 12 -1.55 -27.45 50.44
CA MET A 12 -1.88 -28.33 49.33
C MET A 12 -2.85 -27.69 48.30
N ILE A 13 -3.73 -26.80 48.74
CA ILE A 13 -4.67 -26.12 47.85
C ILE A 13 -3.95 -25.06 46.99
N ILE A 14 -2.81 -24.51 47.46
CA ILE A 14 -2.03 -23.51 46.70
C ILE A 14 -1.24 -24.13 45.54
N PHE A 15 -0.96 -25.46 45.58
CA PHE A 15 -0.26 -26.16 44.51
C PHE A 15 -1.16 -26.80 43.45
N VAL A 16 -2.48 -26.68 43.58
CA VAL A 16 -3.38 -26.86 42.42
C VAL A 16 -3.43 -25.55 41.64
N SER A 17 -2.28 -25.04 41.27
CA SER A 17 -2.14 -24.09 40.18
C SER A 17 -2.64 -24.82 38.95
N CYS A 18 -3.84 -24.49 38.56
CA CYS A 18 -4.37 -24.84 37.26
C CYS A 18 -3.35 -24.40 36.22
N SER A 19 -2.53 -25.34 35.72
CA SER A 19 -1.89 -25.13 34.45
C SER A 19 -3.01 -25.13 33.41
N THR A 20 -3.70 -24.01 33.26
CA THR A 20 -4.36 -23.73 32.00
C THR A 20 -3.22 -23.68 30.99
N LYS A 21 -2.89 -24.80 30.39
CA LYS A 21 -2.40 -24.81 29.05
C LYS A 21 -3.51 -24.16 28.25
N VAL A 22 -3.41 -22.86 28.10
CA VAL A 22 -4.05 -22.18 26.99
C VAL A 22 -3.33 -22.82 25.80
N ASP A 23 -4.01 -23.72 25.11
CA ASP A 23 -3.61 -24.12 23.77
C ASP A 23 -3.77 -22.87 22.92
N LEU A 24 -2.74 -22.03 22.99
CA LEU A 24 -2.50 -20.94 22.07
C LEU A 24 -2.30 -21.61 20.71
N TYR A 25 -3.43 -21.71 19.98
CA TYR A 25 -3.49 -22.23 18.63
C TYR A 25 -2.99 -23.66 18.44
N THR A 26 -3.89 -24.61 18.45
CA THR A 26 -3.75 -25.78 17.57
C THR A 26 -3.88 -25.23 16.14
N TYR A 27 -2.78 -24.74 15.58
CA TYR A 27 -2.65 -24.64 14.14
C TYR A 27 -2.64 -26.09 13.65
N ASP A 28 -3.78 -26.57 13.18
CA ASP A 28 -3.80 -27.71 12.30
C ASP A 28 -2.91 -27.36 11.13
N GLY A 29 -1.78 -28.06 10.97
CA GLY A 29 -0.68 -27.69 10.06
C GLY A 29 -0.99 -27.65 8.56
N ASP A 30 -2.27 -27.54 8.21
CA ASP A 30 -2.80 -27.50 6.84
C ASP A 30 -3.68 -26.29 6.54
N THR A 31 -3.55 -25.20 7.29
CA THR A 31 -4.31 -23.99 6.98
C THR A 31 -3.73 -23.31 5.76
N THR A 32 -4.55 -23.09 4.73
CA THR A 32 -4.19 -22.35 3.53
C THR A 32 -4.13 -20.87 3.82
N ILE A 33 -3.06 -20.23 3.36
CA ILE A 33 -2.84 -18.78 3.48
C ILE A 33 -2.88 -18.17 2.10
N ILE A 34 -3.72 -17.11 1.92
CA ILE A 34 -3.79 -16.34 0.68
C ILE A 34 -3.34 -14.92 0.95
N HIS A 35 -2.37 -14.42 0.19
CA HIS A 35 -1.98 -13.02 0.18
C HIS A 35 -2.01 -12.46 -1.25
N SER A 36 -2.85 -11.45 -1.45
CA SER A 36 -2.96 -10.74 -2.73
C SER A 36 -3.38 -9.29 -2.52
N VAL A 37 -2.70 -8.38 -3.21
CA VAL A 37 -3.14 -6.99 -3.34
C VAL A 37 -3.22 -6.67 -4.82
N LEU A 38 -4.44 -6.63 -5.34
CA LEU A 38 -4.71 -6.40 -6.75
C LEU A 38 -4.48 -4.93 -7.11
N GLU A 39 -3.81 -4.69 -8.22
CA GLU A 39 -3.58 -3.37 -8.77
C GLU A 39 -4.08 -3.28 -10.21
N VAL A 40 -5.12 -2.47 -10.44
CA VAL A 40 -5.79 -2.37 -11.75
C VAL A 40 -4.86 -1.89 -12.85
N ASN A 41 -3.93 -0.99 -12.50
CA ASN A 41 -2.99 -0.40 -13.45
C ASN A 41 -1.72 -1.24 -13.66
N ALA A 42 -1.54 -2.34 -12.92
CA ALA A 42 -0.38 -3.22 -13.08
C ALA A 42 -0.49 -4.08 -14.33
N ASP A 43 0.65 -4.37 -14.96
CA ASP A 43 0.72 -5.31 -16.08
C ASP A 43 0.59 -6.76 -15.63
N THR A 44 0.88 -7.03 -14.35
CA THR A 44 0.80 -8.37 -13.76
C THR A 44 0.37 -8.26 -12.31
N ASN A 45 -0.64 -9.03 -11.94
CA ASN A 45 -1.08 -9.20 -10.56
C ASN A 45 -0.61 -10.55 -10.02
N TYR A 46 -0.03 -10.54 -8.82
CA TYR A 46 0.54 -11.72 -8.16
C TYR A 46 -0.27 -12.13 -6.95
N ILE A 47 -0.44 -13.44 -6.78
CA ILE A 47 -1.14 -14.05 -5.67
C ILE A 47 -0.19 -15.06 -5.01
N SER A 48 0.05 -14.92 -3.72
CA SER A 48 0.76 -15.92 -2.92
C SER A 48 -0.25 -16.86 -2.31
N VAL A 49 -0.04 -18.16 -2.50
CA VAL A 49 -0.82 -19.22 -1.84
C VAL A 49 0.17 -20.15 -1.15
N THR A 50 0.09 -20.18 0.17
CA THR A 50 0.99 -20.95 1.03
C THR A 50 0.19 -21.76 2.03
N LYS A 51 0.85 -22.61 2.80
CA LYS A 51 0.26 -23.29 3.94
C LYS A 51 1.04 -22.97 5.21
N SER A 52 0.34 -22.81 6.32
CA SER A 52 0.99 -22.65 7.61
C SER A 52 1.47 -24.02 8.13
N SER A 53 2.61 -24.01 8.80
CA SER A 53 3.03 -25.07 9.70
C SER A 53 3.44 -24.43 11.04
N LEU A 54 3.66 -25.28 12.06
CA LEU A 54 4.06 -24.81 13.40
C LEU A 54 5.37 -24.01 13.41
N GLU A 55 6.22 -24.14 12.41
CA GLU A 55 7.55 -23.55 12.40
C GLU A 55 7.79 -22.61 11.23
N HIS A 56 7.15 -22.82 10.06
CA HIS A 56 7.40 -22.04 8.84
C HIS A 56 6.18 -21.99 7.92
N GLU A 57 6.15 -20.98 7.08
CA GLU A 57 5.25 -20.87 5.93
C GLU A 57 5.84 -21.67 4.75
N TYR A 58 5.07 -22.60 4.19
CA TYR A 58 5.49 -23.45 3.07
C TYR A 58 4.66 -23.16 1.83
N TYR A 59 5.32 -23.26 0.68
CA TYR A 59 4.60 -23.25 -0.60
C TYR A 59 3.98 -24.61 -0.88
N TYR A 60 2.80 -24.58 -1.49
CA TYR A 60 2.22 -25.78 -2.05
C TYR A 60 3.04 -26.26 -3.24
N ASN A 61 3.13 -27.59 -3.44
CA ASN A 61 3.46 -28.08 -4.76
C ASN A 61 2.31 -27.70 -5.70
N PRO A 62 2.56 -27.08 -6.86
CA PRO A 62 1.51 -26.69 -7.82
C PRO A 62 0.57 -27.83 -8.22
N ASP A 63 1.03 -29.08 -8.16
CA ASP A 63 0.20 -30.24 -8.44
C ASP A 63 -0.82 -30.58 -7.34
N ASP A 64 -0.62 -30.09 -6.11
CA ASP A 64 -1.48 -30.39 -4.95
C ASP A 64 -2.69 -29.45 -4.85
N ILE A 65 -2.66 -28.31 -5.53
CA ILE A 65 -3.74 -27.34 -5.52
C ILE A 65 -4.09 -26.88 -6.93
N GLU A 66 -5.31 -26.37 -7.08
CA GLU A 66 -5.74 -25.63 -8.27
C GLU A 66 -6.13 -24.22 -7.85
N VAL A 67 -5.51 -23.22 -8.47
CA VAL A 67 -5.79 -21.81 -8.19
C VAL A 67 -6.48 -21.18 -9.37
N ARG A 68 -7.70 -20.70 -9.14
CA ARG A 68 -8.52 -19.99 -10.13
C ARG A 68 -8.76 -18.57 -9.70
N PHE A 69 -8.99 -17.72 -10.66
CA PHE A 69 -9.28 -16.30 -10.46
C PHE A 69 -10.50 -15.91 -11.28
N ALA A 70 -11.55 -15.46 -10.60
CA ALA A 70 -12.82 -15.11 -11.19
C ALA A 70 -13.05 -13.59 -11.17
N GLY A 71 -13.58 -13.04 -12.24
CA GLY A 71 -13.92 -11.62 -12.35
C GLY A 71 -14.15 -11.19 -13.79
N SER A 72 -14.50 -9.94 -14.00
CA SER A 72 -14.64 -9.35 -15.33
C SER A 72 -13.36 -8.62 -15.73
N PHE A 73 -12.76 -9.03 -16.85
CA PHE A 73 -11.50 -8.46 -17.33
C PHE A 73 -11.75 -7.36 -18.38
N ASP A 74 -10.75 -6.52 -18.61
CA ASP A 74 -10.86 -5.44 -19.58
C ASP A 74 -11.11 -5.97 -20.99
N GLY A 75 -12.08 -5.37 -21.70
CA GLY A 75 -12.54 -5.83 -23.01
C GLY A 75 -13.56 -6.99 -23.00
N GLU A 76 -13.98 -7.47 -21.81
CA GLU A 76 -14.98 -8.55 -21.67
C GLU A 76 -16.19 -8.05 -20.89
N ASP A 77 -17.39 -8.49 -21.29
CA ASP A 77 -18.63 -8.08 -20.63
C ASP A 77 -19.06 -9.05 -19.53
N ASP A 78 -18.68 -10.32 -19.64
CA ASP A 78 -19.05 -11.36 -18.70
C ASP A 78 -17.98 -11.63 -17.63
N ILE A 79 -18.40 -12.26 -16.53
CA ILE A 79 -17.49 -12.81 -15.52
C ILE A 79 -16.88 -14.07 -16.09
N ASP A 80 -15.55 -14.13 -16.10
CA ASP A 80 -14.77 -15.31 -16.49
C ASP A 80 -14.01 -15.88 -15.29
N THR A 81 -13.73 -17.17 -15.34
CA THR A 81 -12.93 -17.87 -14.32
C THR A 81 -11.74 -18.52 -15.00
N ILE A 82 -10.56 -18.01 -14.73
CA ILE A 82 -9.30 -18.47 -15.33
C ILE A 82 -8.46 -19.26 -14.32
N SER A 83 -7.78 -20.31 -14.80
CA SER A 83 -6.72 -20.98 -14.04
C SER A 83 -5.44 -20.14 -14.08
N LEU A 84 -4.81 -19.94 -12.93
CA LEU A 84 -3.63 -19.11 -12.84
C LEU A 84 -2.36 -19.95 -13.04
N PRO A 85 -1.45 -19.52 -13.92
CA PRO A 85 -0.11 -20.08 -14.01
C PRO A 85 0.75 -19.68 -12.80
N THR A 86 1.82 -20.46 -12.58
CA THR A 86 2.82 -20.20 -11.53
C THR A 86 4.09 -19.57 -12.09
N ILE A 87 4.75 -18.77 -11.26
CA ILE A 87 6.08 -18.23 -11.51
C ILE A 87 6.91 -18.27 -10.23
N GLU A 88 8.16 -18.68 -10.33
CA GLU A 88 9.12 -18.57 -9.25
C GLU A 88 9.82 -17.20 -9.29
N LYS A 89 9.88 -16.54 -8.14
CA LYS A 89 10.64 -15.29 -7.93
C LYS A 89 11.63 -15.46 -6.80
N ILE A 90 12.81 -14.90 -6.94
CA ILE A 90 13.79 -14.83 -5.86
C ILE A 90 13.50 -13.55 -5.05
N ILE A 91 13.11 -13.72 -3.79
CA ILE A 91 12.86 -12.62 -2.84
C ILE A 91 13.72 -12.88 -1.61
N ASP A 92 14.55 -11.91 -1.23
CA ASP A 92 15.52 -12.03 -0.13
C ASP A 92 16.45 -13.26 -0.26
N GLY A 93 16.82 -13.59 -1.51
CA GLY A 93 17.68 -14.72 -1.83
C GLY A 93 17.00 -16.10 -1.75
N GLN A 94 15.67 -16.16 -1.51
CA GLN A 94 14.91 -17.39 -1.45
C GLN A 94 13.93 -17.51 -2.62
N PRO A 95 13.79 -18.68 -3.25
CA PRO A 95 12.80 -18.91 -4.27
C PRO A 95 11.41 -18.95 -3.66
N LYS A 96 10.50 -18.15 -4.24
CA LYS A 96 9.09 -18.06 -3.84
C LYS A 96 8.18 -18.26 -5.03
N ASN A 97 7.20 -19.14 -4.89
CA ASN A 97 6.22 -19.41 -5.94
C ASN A 97 5.02 -18.49 -5.81
N TYR A 98 4.66 -17.84 -6.91
CA TYR A 98 3.47 -17.03 -7.03
C TYR A 98 2.58 -17.52 -8.15
N TYR A 99 1.27 -17.40 -7.96
CA TYR A 99 0.30 -17.45 -9.04
C TYR A 99 0.16 -16.04 -9.62
N TYR A 100 -0.11 -15.92 -10.93
CA TYR A 100 -0.20 -14.60 -11.53
C TYR A 100 -1.22 -14.55 -12.68
N THR A 101 -1.65 -13.32 -12.97
CA THR A 101 -2.40 -12.99 -14.18
C THR A 101 -1.85 -11.74 -14.84
N THR A 102 -1.79 -11.74 -16.15
CA THR A 102 -1.49 -10.58 -17.00
C THR A 102 -2.75 -9.97 -17.62
N ARG A 103 -3.92 -10.55 -17.34
CA ARG A 103 -5.19 -9.98 -17.81
C ARG A 103 -5.45 -8.66 -17.08
N LYS A 104 -5.82 -7.64 -17.81
CA LYS A 104 -6.12 -6.32 -17.27
C LYS A 104 -7.40 -6.36 -16.46
N LEU A 105 -7.32 -5.88 -15.23
CA LEU A 105 -8.46 -5.81 -14.32
C LEU A 105 -9.31 -4.58 -14.65
N LYS A 106 -10.63 -4.72 -14.54
CA LYS A 106 -11.54 -3.57 -14.58
C LYS A 106 -11.58 -2.86 -13.23
N LYS A 107 -11.88 -1.58 -13.27
CA LYS A 107 -12.13 -0.77 -12.08
C LYS A 107 -13.55 -0.99 -11.55
N ASN A 108 -13.73 -0.83 -10.24
CA ASN A 108 -15.02 -0.97 -9.56
C ASN A 108 -15.68 -2.35 -9.76
N GLN A 109 -14.88 -3.43 -9.89
CA GLN A 109 -15.34 -4.79 -10.08
C GLN A 109 -14.89 -5.69 -8.92
N GLU A 110 -15.72 -6.69 -8.61
CA GLU A 110 -15.39 -7.74 -7.67
C GLU A 110 -14.55 -8.82 -8.35
N TYR A 111 -13.52 -9.28 -7.64
CA TYR A 111 -12.68 -10.41 -8.03
C TYR A 111 -12.62 -11.40 -6.89
N GLU A 112 -12.58 -12.69 -7.27
CA GLU A 112 -12.51 -13.80 -6.33
C GLU A 112 -11.33 -14.71 -6.66
N ILE A 113 -10.59 -15.12 -5.64
CA ILE A 113 -9.60 -16.18 -5.72
C ILE A 113 -10.25 -17.45 -5.16
N LEU A 114 -10.12 -18.55 -5.92
CA LEU A 114 -10.60 -19.89 -5.54
C LEU A 114 -9.39 -20.82 -5.53
N VAL A 115 -9.10 -21.41 -4.37
CA VAL A 115 -8.03 -22.38 -4.19
C VAL A 115 -8.64 -23.72 -3.79
N LEU A 116 -8.60 -24.69 -4.70
CA LEU A 116 -9.04 -26.04 -4.44
C LEU A 116 -7.85 -26.89 -4.01
N ARG A 117 -7.87 -27.39 -2.79
CA ARG A 117 -6.92 -28.38 -2.29
C ARG A 117 -7.34 -29.76 -2.77
N LYS A 118 -6.47 -30.45 -3.51
CA LYS A 118 -6.84 -31.77 -4.12
C LYS A 118 -6.87 -32.90 -3.10
N ALA A 119 -6.10 -32.77 -2.01
CA ALA A 119 -5.98 -33.84 -1.00
C ALA A 119 -7.29 -34.10 -0.24
N ASP A 120 -8.04 -33.05 0.09
CA ASP A 120 -9.26 -33.11 0.91
C ASP A 120 -10.47 -32.43 0.22
N SER A 121 -10.30 -31.97 -1.01
CA SER A 121 -11.33 -31.25 -1.79
C SER A 121 -11.83 -29.99 -1.09
N LEU A 122 -11.03 -29.38 -0.18
CA LEU A 122 -11.37 -28.15 0.49
C LEU A 122 -11.24 -26.97 -0.48
N LEU A 123 -12.30 -26.19 -0.60
CA LEU A 123 -12.30 -24.94 -1.35
C LEU A 123 -12.05 -23.77 -0.38
N VAL A 124 -10.97 -23.05 -0.62
CA VAL A 124 -10.60 -21.82 0.09
C VAL A 124 -10.84 -20.63 -0.84
N THR A 125 -11.54 -19.61 -0.37
CA THR A 125 -11.91 -18.47 -1.22
C THR A 125 -11.61 -17.13 -0.54
N SER A 126 -11.42 -16.11 -1.37
CA SER A 126 -11.34 -14.72 -0.90
C SER A 126 -11.79 -13.77 -1.99
N LYS A 127 -12.40 -12.66 -1.58
CA LYS A 127 -12.95 -11.64 -2.49
C LYS A 127 -12.45 -10.26 -2.16
N THR A 128 -12.31 -9.45 -3.20
CA THR A 128 -12.10 -8.00 -3.06
C THR A 128 -12.70 -7.23 -4.23
N LYS A 129 -13.02 -5.96 -4.00
CA LYS A 129 -13.47 -5.05 -5.04
C LYS A 129 -12.36 -4.07 -5.41
N THR A 130 -12.05 -3.96 -6.70
CA THR A 130 -11.08 -2.97 -7.20
C THR A 130 -11.62 -1.55 -7.05
N MET A 131 -10.70 -0.57 -6.97
CA MET A 131 -11.05 0.84 -6.87
C MET A 131 -11.72 1.34 -8.14
N CYS A 132 -12.61 2.33 -7.99
CA CYS A 132 -13.13 3.10 -9.12
C CYS A 132 -12.08 4.08 -9.68
N ASN A 133 -12.45 4.84 -10.71
CA ASN A 133 -11.60 5.92 -11.20
C ASN A 133 -11.46 7.02 -10.14
N ILE A 134 -10.27 7.58 -10.02
CA ILE A 134 -9.97 8.66 -9.11
C ILE A 134 -9.47 9.85 -9.94
N LEU A 135 -10.07 11.01 -9.71
CA LEU A 135 -9.72 12.25 -10.36
C LEU A 135 -9.21 13.25 -9.32
N VAL A 136 -7.97 13.70 -9.47
CA VAL A 136 -7.43 14.82 -8.70
C VAL A 136 -8.03 16.10 -9.25
N THR A 137 -8.77 16.83 -8.41
CA THR A 137 -9.49 18.05 -8.80
C THR A 137 -8.77 19.32 -8.36
N ARG A 138 -7.87 19.22 -7.40
CA ARG A 138 -6.97 20.30 -6.95
C ARG A 138 -5.56 19.81 -6.68
N PRO A 139 -4.53 20.63 -6.95
CA PRO A 139 -4.55 21.97 -7.53
C PRO A 139 -5.18 22.02 -8.92
N MET A 140 -5.89 23.11 -9.23
CA MET A 140 -6.47 23.32 -10.56
C MET A 140 -5.45 23.91 -11.53
N GLY A 141 -5.55 23.50 -12.80
CA GLY A 141 -4.71 24.00 -13.87
C GLY A 141 -3.35 23.29 -13.95
N LYS A 142 -2.45 23.91 -14.72
CA LYS A 142 -1.13 23.33 -15.07
C LYS A 142 -0.05 23.64 -14.01
N TYR A 143 -0.22 24.72 -13.23
CA TYR A 143 0.85 25.26 -12.39
C TYR A 143 0.61 25.01 -10.91
N ILE A 144 1.69 24.72 -10.18
CA ILE A 144 1.72 24.64 -8.72
C ILE A 144 2.56 25.76 -8.12
N ASN A 145 2.00 26.46 -7.11
CA ASN A 145 2.69 27.52 -6.39
C ASN A 145 3.18 26.99 -5.04
N LEU A 146 4.49 26.96 -4.86
CA LEU A 146 5.16 26.47 -3.65
C LEU A 146 5.54 27.59 -2.66
N ARG A 147 5.13 28.84 -2.89
CA ARG A 147 5.47 29.98 -2.02
C ARG A 147 4.48 30.22 -0.89
N TYR A 148 3.28 29.70 -0.99
CA TYR A 148 2.25 29.98 0.00
C TYR A 148 2.66 29.47 1.38
N ILE A 149 2.55 30.36 2.37
CA ILE A 149 2.73 30.05 3.79
C ILE A 149 1.45 29.48 4.40
N ASN A 150 0.31 29.77 3.76
CA ASN A 150 -0.98 29.21 4.16
C ASN A 150 -1.15 27.79 3.64
N VAL A 151 -1.98 27.06 4.32
CA VAL A 151 -2.33 25.67 3.95
C VAL A 151 -2.98 25.65 2.57
N ALA A 152 -2.50 24.76 1.70
CA ALA A 152 -3.07 24.45 0.40
C ALA A 152 -3.73 23.07 0.45
N GLY A 153 -4.76 22.86 -0.36
CA GLY A 153 -5.48 21.60 -0.45
C GLY A 153 -5.14 20.81 -1.70
N ILE A 154 -5.04 19.50 -1.54
CA ILE A 154 -5.14 18.52 -2.62
C ILE A 154 -6.53 17.93 -2.50
N GLU A 155 -7.34 18.03 -3.56
CA GLU A 155 -8.71 17.49 -3.56
C GLU A 155 -8.83 16.42 -4.66
N TRP A 156 -9.59 15.35 -4.38
CA TRP A 156 -9.89 14.31 -5.36
C TRP A 156 -11.27 13.72 -5.11
N ILE A 157 -11.79 13.06 -6.13
CA ILE A 157 -13.11 12.42 -6.13
C ILE A 157 -13.04 11.05 -6.81
N GLY A 158 -13.99 10.18 -6.46
CA GLY A 158 -14.28 8.98 -7.23
C GLY A 158 -15.17 9.29 -8.44
N THR A 159 -14.91 8.62 -9.55
CA THR A 159 -15.74 8.70 -10.75
C THR A 159 -15.98 7.29 -11.32
N GLY A 160 -17.15 7.06 -11.89
CA GLY A 160 -17.52 5.72 -12.39
C GLY A 160 -17.75 4.69 -11.28
N CYS A 161 -18.06 5.14 -10.06
CA CYS A 161 -18.47 4.32 -8.94
C CYS A 161 -19.98 4.45 -8.73
N GLU A 162 -20.59 3.43 -8.11
CA GLU A 162 -22.01 3.48 -7.71
C GLU A 162 -22.27 4.61 -6.69
N GLU A 163 -21.33 4.83 -5.78
CA GLU A 163 -21.42 5.84 -4.72
C GLU A 163 -20.65 7.12 -5.04
N ALA A 164 -20.34 7.39 -6.32
CA ALA A 164 -19.61 8.62 -6.67
C ALA A 164 -20.25 9.86 -6.02
N PRO A 165 -19.46 10.79 -5.48
CA PRO A 165 -18.00 10.93 -5.58
C PRO A 165 -17.18 10.10 -4.56
N LYS A 166 -17.81 9.30 -3.71
CA LYS A 166 -17.09 8.43 -2.76
C LYS A 166 -16.33 7.34 -3.48
N ILE A 167 -15.26 6.87 -2.84
CA ILE A 167 -14.38 5.82 -3.31
C ILE A 167 -14.43 4.68 -2.27
N ASN A 168 -14.45 3.44 -2.72
CA ASN A 168 -14.40 2.25 -1.87
C ASN A 168 -12.97 2.00 -1.35
N ALA A 169 -12.41 3.00 -0.68
CA ALA A 169 -11.05 2.98 -0.14
C ALA A 169 -11.08 3.10 1.38
N GLY A 170 -10.18 2.37 2.04
CA GLY A 170 -9.98 2.45 3.48
C GLY A 170 -8.94 3.48 3.89
N TYR A 171 -7.90 3.67 3.06
CA TYR A 171 -6.74 4.45 3.44
C TYR A 171 -6.06 5.11 2.24
N TYR A 172 -5.39 6.24 2.50
CA TYR A 172 -4.62 7.00 1.52
C TYR A 172 -3.26 7.38 2.05
N ASP A 173 -2.24 7.22 1.19
CA ASP A 173 -0.98 7.92 1.29
C ASP A 173 -0.91 8.96 0.18
N VAL A 174 -0.63 10.21 0.53
CA VAL A 174 -0.47 11.30 -0.42
C VAL A 174 0.97 11.79 -0.37
N TYR A 175 1.62 11.75 -1.51
CA TYR A 175 2.99 12.17 -1.68
C TYR A 175 3.08 13.28 -2.72
N ALA A 176 4.10 14.12 -2.58
CA ALA A 176 4.59 14.99 -3.63
C ALA A 176 6.01 14.56 -4.01
N TYR A 177 6.28 14.54 -5.31
CA TYR A 177 7.57 14.20 -5.85
C TYR A 177 8.13 15.37 -6.65
N PHE A 178 9.33 15.79 -6.29
CA PHE A 178 10.10 16.80 -7.00
C PHE A 178 11.11 16.10 -7.89
N HIS A 179 10.78 15.99 -9.16
CA HIS A 179 11.60 15.33 -10.18
C HIS A 179 12.58 16.33 -10.80
N TYR A 180 13.78 15.89 -11.10
CA TYR A 180 14.78 16.66 -11.82
C TYR A 180 15.78 15.73 -12.53
N LYS A 181 16.35 16.22 -13.62
CA LYS A 181 17.50 15.58 -14.28
C LYS A 181 18.77 16.18 -13.75
N GLU A 182 19.78 15.36 -13.56
CA GLU A 182 21.08 15.73 -13.02
C GLU A 182 22.20 15.34 -13.97
N LEU A 183 23.10 16.29 -14.26
CA LEU A 183 24.34 16.06 -14.98
C LEU A 183 25.50 16.40 -14.06
N MET A 184 26.27 15.38 -13.68
CA MET A 184 27.48 15.56 -12.88
C MET A 184 28.64 16.11 -13.73
N PRO A 185 29.57 16.88 -13.15
CA PRO A 185 30.74 17.37 -13.85
C PRO A 185 31.55 16.22 -14.48
N GLY A 186 31.79 16.31 -15.79
CA GLY A 186 32.50 15.29 -16.56
C GLY A 186 31.67 14.09 -17.02
N ALA A 187 30.40 14.00 -16.64
CA ALA A 187 29.48 13.01 -17.18
C ALA A 187 28.90 13.47 -18.54
N THR A 188 28.56 12.51 -19.40
CA THR A 188 27.90 12.74 -20.69
C THR A 188 26.40 12.59 -20.64
N ASP A 189 25.91 11.82 -19.68
CA ASP A 189 24.52 11.45 -19.58
C ASP A 189 23.88 12.02 -18.31
N THR A 190 22.62 12.40 -18.43
CA THR A 190 21.82 12.84 -17.29
C THR A 190 21.23 11.65 -16.54
N VAL A 191 21.07 11.80 -15.24
CA VAL A 191 20.40 10.83 -14.36
C VAL A 191 19.11 11.45 -13.84
N ASP A 192 18.01 10.70 -13.92
CA ASP A 192 16.74 11.09 -13.32
C ASP A 192 16.82 10.97 -11.79
N ARG A 193 16.40 12.01 -11.11
CA ARG A 193 16.40 12.14 -9.66
C ARG A 193 15.03 12.57 -9.15
N CYS A 194 14.75 12.17 -7.92
CA CYS A 194 13.50 12.51 -7.27
C CYS A 194 13.72 12.80 -5.78
N MET A 195 13.10 13.86 -5.28
CA MET A 195 12.94 14.11 -3.85
C MET A 195 11.49 13.83 -3.47
N GLU A 196 11.30 12.92 -2.52
CA GLU A 196 9.99 12.52 -2.02
C GLU A 196 9.58 13.40 -0.83
N TRP A 197 8.33 13.80 -0.84
CA TRP A 197 7.68 14.49 0.26
C TRP A 197 6.36 13.81 0.63
N LYS A 198 6.34 13.12 1.75
CA LYS A 198 5.11 12.56 2.30
C LYS A 198 4.25 13.69 2.88
N ILE A 199 3.08 13.90 2.29
CA ILE A 199 2.13 14.95 2.70
C ILE A 199 1.26 14.44 3.84
N ILE A 200 0.62 13.29 3.66
CA ILE A 200 -0.28 12.70 4.64
C ILE A 200 -0.39 11.19 4.47
N SER A 201 -0.72 10.51 5.57
CA SER A 201 -1.18 9.11 5.60
C SER A 201 -2.38 9.07 6.52
N GLU A 202 -3.57 8.76 5.99
CA GLU A 202 -4.81 8.93 6.76
C GLU A 202 -5.93 8.01 6.24
N ASP A 203 -6.87 7.68 7.11
CA ASP A 203 -8.04 6.91 6.74
C ASP A 203 -9.02 7.71 5.85
N SER A 204 -9.78 6.97 5.06
CA SER A 204 -10.71 7.50 4.08
C SER A 204 -11.81 8.40 4.69
N LYS A 205 -12.26 8.07 5.90
CA LYS A 205 -13.36 8.83 6.57
C LYS A 205 -12.87 10.19 7.03
N SER A 206 -11.65 10.25 7.57
CA SER A 206 -11.03 11.50 8.03
C SER A 206 -10.79 12.49 6.88
N LEU A 207 -10.51 11.97 5.68
CA LEU A 207 -10.23 12.80 4.50
C LEU A 207 -11.50 13.25 3.75
N TYR A 208 -12.63 12.56 3.93
CA TYR A 208 -13.84 12.88 3.18
C TYR A 208 -14.59 14.08 3.74
N ASN A 209 -14.66 15.15 2.96
CA ASN A 209 -15.44 16.35 3.27
C ASN A 209 -16.88 16.19 2.76
N THR A 210 -17.82 15.92 3.65
CA THR A 210 -19.23 15.71 3.30
C THR A 210 -19.93 16.95 2.76
N THR A 211 -19.46 18.14 3.12
CA THR A 211 -20.06 19.41 2.63
C THR A 211 -19.71 19.67 1.17
N LYS A 212 -18.47 19.35 0.78
CA LYS A 212 -17.98 19.56 -0.60
C LYS A 212 -18.10 18.31 -1.46
N ASN A 213 -18.38 17.15 -0.87
CA ASN A 213 -18.36 15.84 -1.53
C ASN A 213 -17.03 15.53 -2.21
N VAL A 214 -15.91 15.81 -1.54
CA VAL A 214 -14.55 15.56 -2.02
C VAL A 214 -13.71 14.96 -0.90
N TYR A 215 -12.68 14.20 -1.25
CA TYR A 215 -11.57 13.93 -0.35
C TYR A 215 -10.59 15.08 -0.40
N ASN A 216 -9.97 15.41 0.72
CA ASN A 216 -8.96 16.46 0.75
C ASN A 216 -7.81 16.12 1.71
N ALA A 217 -6.60 16.48 1.29
CA ALA A 217 -5.41 16.53 2.13
C ALA A 217 -4.87 17.96 2.12
N PHE A 218 -4.24 18.34 3.21
CA PHE A 218 -3.70 19.69 3.35
C PHE A 218 -2.19 19.65 3.52
N TYR A 219 -1.51 20.63 2.93
CA TYR A 219 -0.07 20.80 3.08
C TYR A 219 0.28 22.29 3.11
N THR A 220 1.47 22.60 3.58
CA THR A 220 1.98 23.98 3.61
C THR A 220 3.07 24.12 2.53
N PRO A 221 2.76 24.71 1.37
CA PRO A 221 3.65 24.68 0.19
C PRO A 221 5.05 25.21 0.46
N VAL A 222 5.20 26.25 1.29
CA VAL A 222 6.51 26.85 1.58
C VAL A 222 7.48 25.89 2.29
N LEU A 223 6.98 24.84 2.94
CA LEU A 223 7.83 23.80 3.58
C LEU A 223 8.67 23.06 2.55
N PHE A 224 8.26 23.02 1.29
CA PHE A 224 9.06 22.49 0.20
C PHE A 224 10.49 23.07 0.17
N PHE A 225 10.63 24.38 0.33
CA PHE A 225 11.94 25.03 0.30
C PHE A 225 12.82 24.63 1.49
N SER A 226 12.23 24.43 2.67
CA SER A 226 12.94 23.91 3.83
C SER A 226 13.40 22.45 3.64
N MET A 227 12.59 21.66 2.95
CA MET A 227 12.95 20.27 2.61
C MET A 227 14.06 20.23 1.55
N LEU A 228 13.97 21.10 0.53
CA LEU A 228 15.00 21.24 -0.49
C LEU A 228 16.35 21.62 0.14
N GLU A 229 16.36 22.60 1.05
CA GLU A 229 17.55 23.08 1.76
C GLU A 229 18.20 21.99 2.64
N LYS A 230 17.39 21.11 3.21
CA LYS A 230 17.84 20.04 4.14
C LYS A 230 17.98 18.69 3.44
N ASN A 231 17.82 18.61 2.12
CA ASN A 231 17.93 17.36 1.42
C ASN A 231 19.36 16.85 1.40
N ASP A 232 19.62 15.75 2.09
CA ASP A 232 20.97 15.19 2.28
C ASP A 232 21.66 14.91 0.95
N TYR A 233 20.92 14.43 -0.06
CA TYR A 233 21.51 14.17 -1.37
C TYR A 233 21.99 15.46 -2.03
N LEU A 234 21.15 16.50 -2.08
CA LEU A 234 21.49 17.78 -2.70
C LEU A 234 22.65 18.48 -1.97
N VAL A 235 22.62 18.48 -0.64
CA VAL A 235 23.66 19.09 0.19
C VAL A 235 25.02 18.42 -0.04
N ASN A 236 25.05 17.08 -0.10
CA ASN A 236 26.31 16.34 -0.20
C ASN A 236 26.78 16.08 -1.65
N ASN A 237 25.92 16.26 -2.67
CA ASN A 237 26.21 15.95 -4.06
C ASN A 237 26.01 17.16 -4.99
N SER A 238 26.41 18.36 -4.54
CA SER A 238 26.39 19.58 -5.37
C SER A 238 27.80 20.13 -5.62
N PRO A 239 28.70 19.38 -6.29
CA PRO A 239 30.01 19.88 -6.64
C PRO A 239 29.90 21.04 -7.63
N TYR A 240 30.95 21.86 -7.70
CA TYR A 240 31.01 22.95 -8.67
C TYR A 240 30.87 22.40 -10.10
N GLY A 241 29.96 23.00 -10.88
CA GLY A 241 29.67 22.60 -12.27
C GLY A 241 28.61 21.53 -12.44
N VAL A 242 27.97 21.04 -11.36
CA VAL A 242 26.76 20.21 -11.50
C VAL A 242 25.64 21.02 -12.11
N GLN A 243 24.85 20.40 -12.99
CA GLN A 243 23.66 21.00 -13.60
C GLN A 243 22.43 20.15 -13.32
N ARG A 244 21.32 20.80 -12.94
CA ARG A 244 20.03 20.15 -12.67
C ARG A 244 18.89 20.87 -13.35
N TRP A 245 18.07 20.13 -14.05
CA TRP A 245 16.89 20.66 -14.76
C TRP A 245 15.63 20.16 -14.08
N LEU A 246 14.70 21.09 -13.82
CA LEU A 246 13.42 20.78 -13.22
C LEU A 246 12.56 19.97 -14.19
N GLU A 247 11.94 18.95 -13.68
CA GLU A 247 10.90 18.16 -14.34
C GLU A 247 9.53 18.47 -13.71
N PRO A 248 8.42 17.96 -14.26
CA PRO A 248 7.11 18.17 -13.67
C PRO A 248 7.04 17.71 -12.21
N PHE A 249 6.44 18.54 -11.37
CA PHE A 249 6.14 18.21 -9.97
C PHE A 249 4.95 17.24 -9.94
N GLU A 250 5.09 16.10 -9.29
CA GLU A 250 4.06 15.09 -9.22
C GLU A 250 3.37 15.10 -7.84
N ILE A 251 2.04 15.09 -7.84
CA ILE A 251 1.25 14.71 -6.68
C ILE A 251 0.76 13.30 -6.93
N LYS A 252 1.07 12.40 -6.02
CA LYS A 252 0.77 10.97 -6.15
C LYS A 252 -0.05 10.48 -4.98
N LEU A 253 -1.18 9.86 -5.28
CA LEU A 253 -2.05 9.21 -4.33
C LEU A 253 -1.87 7.70 -4.44
N TYR A 254 -1.54 7.07 -3.33
CA TYR A 254 -1.66 5.63 -3.15
C TYR A 254 -2.96 5.38 -2.39
N VAL A 255 -3.82 4.58 -2.97
CA VAL A 255 -5.17 4.33 -2.47
C VAL A 255 -5.32 2.85 -2.18
N TYR A 256 -5.67 2.52 -0.97
CA TYR A 256 -5.72 1.15 -0.47
C TYR A 256 -7.14 0.75 -0.12
N GLY A 257 -7.52 -0.50 -0.45
CA GLY A 257 -8.80 -1.09 -0.12
C GLY A 257 -9.09 -1.16 1.38
N ASP A 258 -10.35 -1.26 1.71
CA ASP A 258 -10.83 -1.33 3.10
C ASP A 258 -10.28 -2.57 3.82
N GLU A 259 -10.14 -3.69 3.13
CA GLU A 259 -9.58 -4.94 3.67
C GLU A 259 -8.11 -4.77 4.07
N LEU A 260 -7.30 -4.11 3.22
CA LEU A 260 -5.89 -3.85 3.53
C LEU A 260 -5.74 -2.89 4.71
N TYR A 261 -6.60 -1.88 4.80
CA TYR A 261 -6.61 -0.95 5.91
C TYR A 261 -7.01 -1.64 7.22
N LYS A 262 -8.06 -2.47 7.22
CA LYS A 262 -8.46 -3.28 8.38
C LYS A 262 -7.33 -4.21 8.83
N TYR A 263 -6.70 -4.90 7.88
CA TYR A 263 -5.56 -5.76 8.16
C TYR A 263 -4.43 -4.99 8.84
N TYR A 264 -4.09 -3.81 8.32
CA TYR A 264 -3.04 -2.96 8.88
C TYR A 264 -3.36 -2.49 10.30
N ILE A 265 -4.57 -1.97 10.53
CA ILE A 265 -4.99 -1.46 11.85
C ILE A 265 -5.04 -2.57 12.89
N ILE A 266 -5.62 -3.72 12.55
CA ILE A 266 -5.80 -4.82 13.49
C ILE A 266 -4.45 -5.47 13.82
N ASN A 267 -3.61 -5.73 12.84
CA ASN A 267 -2.33 -6.40 13.06
C ASN A 267 -1.25 -5.51 13.68
N ASN A 268 -1.38 -4.18 13.57
CA ASN A 268 -0.48 -3.22 14.23
C ASN A 268 -1.00 -2.69 15.58
N ALA A 269 -2.19 -3.12 16.01
CA ALA A 269 -2.70 -2.76 17.33
C ALA A 269 -1.85 -3.45 18.42
N THR A 270 -0.84 -2.76 18.91
CA THR A 270 0.01 -3.18 20.03
C THR A 270 -0.77 -3.04 21.34
N SER A 271 -1.59 -4.02 21.69
CA SER A 271 -2.09 -4.13 23.06
C SER A 271 -1.35 -5.28 23.75
N ALA A 272 -0.58 -4.93 24.74
CA ALA A 272 0.33 -5.85 25.47
C ALA A 272 -0.42 -6.93 26.30
N ILE A 273 -1.72 -7.06 26.25
CA ILE A 273 -2.52 -7.86 27.20
C ILE A 273 -3.63 -8.70 26.54
N GLN A 274 -3.93 -8.50 25.24
CA GLN A 274 -4.95 -9.29 24.55
C GLN A 274 -4.42 -9.89 23.27
N GLU A 275 -4.83 -11.12 22.98
CA GLU A 275 -4.68 -11.71 21.65
C GLU A 275 -5.30 -10.77 20.63
N VAL A 276 -4.47 -10.21 19.76
CA VAL A 276 -4.95 -9.35 18.67
C VAL A 276 -5.63 -10.28 17.68
N PRO A 277 -6.94 -10.13 17.41
CA PRO A 277 -7.60 -10.93 16.40
C PRO A 277 -6.93 -10.63 15.05
N ASN A 278 -6.37 -11.64 14.43
CA ASN A 278 -5.84 -11.51 13.08
C ASN A 278 -6.99 -11.25 12.11
N TYR A 279 -6.95 -10.13 11.41
CA TYR A 279 -7.90 -9.86 10.34
C TYR A 279 -7.63 -10.81 9.17
N SER A 280 -8.67 -11.47 8.72
CA SER A 280 -8.65 -12.30 7.51
C SER A 280 -9.96 -12.11 6.75
N ASN A 281 -9.91 -12.00 5.44
CA ASN A 281 -11.06 -12.08 4.56
C ASN A 281 -11.01 -13.33 3.64
N VAL A 282 -10.35 -14.38 4.12
CA VAL A 282 -10.25 -15.67 3.45
C VAL A 282 -11.19 -16.65 4.14
N GLU A 283 -12.10 -17.25 3.40
CA GLU A 283 -13.01 -18.30 3.85
C GLU A 283 -12.30 -19.66 3.80
N ASN A 284 -12.46 -20.48 4.82
CA ASN A 284 -11.78 -21.78 5.00
C ASN A 284 -10.25 -21.70 5.00
N GLY A 285 -9.70 -20.53 5.31
CA GLY A 285 -8.26 -20.26 5.37
C GLY A 285 -7.98 -18.98 6.11
N ILE A 286 -6.78 -18.46 5.99
CA ILE A 286 -6.38 -17.18 6.56
C ILE A 286 -5.68 -16.31 5.52
N GLY A 287 -5.53 -15.02 5.80
CA GLY A 287 -4.77 -14.09 4.97
C GLY A 287 -5.58 -12.91 4.49
N LEU A 288 -5.14 -12.35 3.38
CA LEU A 288 -5.68 -11.10 2.86
C LEU A 288 -5.77 -11.10 1.35
N MET A 289 -6.94 -10.80 0.81
CA MET A 289 -7.12 -10.33 -0.54
C MET A 289 -7.63 -8.90 -0.50
N SER A 290 -6.92 -7.97 -1.08
CA SER A 290 -7.32 -6.57 -1.16
C SER A 290 -6.98 -5.98 -2.51
N SER A 291 -7.28 -4.70 -2.67
CA SER A 291 -6.92 -3.95 -3.87
C SER A 291 -6.23 -2.64 -3.52
N ARG A 292 -5.42 -2.15 -4.44
CA ARG A 292 -4.83 -0.82 -4.40
C ARG A 292 -4.86 -0.17 -5.78
N THR A 293 -4.74 1.14 -5.81
CA THR A 293 -4.49 1.87 -7.03
C THR A 293 -3.60 3.06 -6.77
N THR A 294 -2.93 3.53 -7.81
CA THR A 294 -2.06 4.69 -7.77
C THR A 294 -2.55 5.71 -8.79
N VAL A 295 -2.61 6.97 -8.40
CA VAL A 295 -3.01 8.07 -9.26
C VAL A 295 -1.97 9.19 -9.16
N SER A 296 -1.49 9.66 -10.31
CA SER A 296 -0.53 10.75 -10.41
C SER A 296 -1.15 11.95 -11.12
N ALA A 297 -0.88 13.14 -10.59
CA ALA A 297 -1.19 14.41 -11.23
C ALA A 297 0.08 15.24 -11.34
N TYR A 298 0.38 15.76 -12.53
CA TYR A 298 1.61 16.45 -12.84
C TYR A 298 1.39 17.94 -13.01
N TYR A 299 2.29 18.75 -12.45
CA TYR A 299 2.22 20.21 -12.43
C TYR A 299 3.55 20.82 -12.82
N VAL A 300 3.50 21.95 -13.48
CA VAL A 300 4.68 22.79 -13.69
C VAL A 300 4.83 23.71 -12.48
N ILE A 301 6.02 23.75 -11.89
CA ILE A 301 6.30 24.69 -10.79
C ILE A 301 6.22 26.12 -11.34
N GLU A 302 5.47 27.01 -10.68
CA GLU A 302 5.35 28.41 -11.10
C GLU A 302 6.71 29.09 -11.29
N GLN A 303 6.80 29.96 -12.29
CA GLN A 303 8.04 30.64 -12.69
C GLN A 303 8.81 31.27 -11.51
N ILE A 304 8.09 31.94 -10.62
CA ILE A 304 8.71 32.60 -9.47
C ILE A 304 9.28 31.61 -8.45
N CYS A 305 8.69 30.43 -8.33
CA CYS A 305 9.24 29.35 -7.50
C CYS A 305 10.48 28.73 -8.17
N ARG A 306 10.45 28.54 -9.50
CA ARG A 306 11.60 28.06 -10.27
C ARG A 306 12.80 29.02 -10.15
N LYS A 307 12.56 30.33 -10.28
CA LYS A 307 13.61 31.34 -10.03
C LYS A 307 14.19 31.22 -8.62
N ARG A 308 13.33 31.11 -7.60
CA ARG A 308 13.80 30.93 -6.22
C ARG A 308 14.67 29.67 -6.05
N ILE A 309 14.29 28.56 -6.68
CA ILE A 309 15.08 27.30 -6.61
C ILE A 309 16.47 27.51 -7.25
N THR A 310 16.55 28.21 -8.37
CA THR A 310 17.80 28.38 -9.11
C THR A 310 18.71 29.47 -8.57
N GLU A 311 18.13 30.54 -8.02
CA GLU A 311 18.89 31.72 -7.57
C GLU A 311 19.30 31.64 -6.09
N ASN A 312 18.47 31.04 -5.24
CA ASN A 312 18.68 31.08 -3.80
C ASN A 312 19.31 29.81 -3.21
N TYR A 313 19.44 28.73 -4.01
CA TYR A 313 19.97 27.46 -3.53
C TYR A 313 21.20 27.03 -4.36
N PRO A 314 22.35 26.75 -3.73
CA PRO A 314 23.61 26.42 -4.43
C PRO A 314 23.63 24.96 -4.90
N PHE A 315 22.53 24.46 -5.42
CA PHE A 315 22.41 23.04 -5.82
C PHE A 315 22.53 22.84 -7.34
N GLY A 316 22.95 23.85 -8.12
CA GLY A 316 23.19 23.74 -9.55
C GLY A 316 21.93 23.60 -10.39
N PHE A 317 20.76 24.02 -9.87
CA PHE A 317 19.54 24.09 -10.68
C PHE A 317 19.65 25.18 -11.73
N VAL A 318 19.27 24.85 -12.97
CA VAL A 318 19.29 25.73 -14.12
C VAL A 318 17.87 26.25 -14.39
N TYR A 319 17.74 27.54 -14.56
CA TYR A 319 16.46 28.14 -14.93
C TYR A 319 16.18 27.96 -16.42
N ASP A 320 15.05 27.29 -16.72
CA ASP A 320 14.50 27.22 -18.07
C ASP A 320 13.26 28.11 -18.19
N PRO A 321 13.27 29.18 -18.99
CA PRO A 321 12.12 30.06 -19.16
C PRO A 321 10.98 29.43 -19.96
N ASN A 322 11.24 28.32 -20.68
CA ASN A 322 10.26 27.68 -21.58
C ASN A 322 9.44 26.56 -20.92
N LEU A 323 9.75 26.20 -19.70
CA LEU A 323 8.96 25.22 -18.92
C LEU A 323 7.65 25.81 -18.42
#